data_2dbb1976cb0eafb9fdbc750b687d59b2
#
_entry.id   2dbb1976cb0eafb9fdbc750b687d59b2
#
_cell.length_a   1.000
_cell.length_b   1.000
_cell.length_c   1.000
_cell.angle_alpha   90.00
_cell.angle_beta   90.00
_cell.angle_gamma   90.00
#
_symmetry.space_group_name_H-M   'P 1'
#
loop_
_entity.id
_entity.type
_entity.pdbx_description
1 polymer ?
#
loop_
_entity_poly.entity_id
_entity_poly.type
_entity_poly.pdbx_seq_one_letter_code
_entity_poly.pdbx_strand_id
1 'polypeptide(L)'
;NNPVQQIQETKTADGIACTNMETEMLNHYALYKYVVQRGITWNVAKRYCTEVHYCSHGRNYFALGFPNRSGGYEIRNAYFKGCISPKDISVISQGKEVCHVFEGFIDFLSYVVLHGDCDAVVLNSVINVPKCIEILDKYNCIYCHLDNDEAGRNATLQLKANCRSQTIDASDEYAGDKDLNEYLCKRKVETVNTRQHYSSKR
;
A
#
# COMPACT_ATOMS: atom_id res chain seq x y z
N ASN A 1 22.49 -25.85 10.92
CA ASN A 1 22.10 -25.37 9.59
C ASN A 1 20.80 -26.05 9.19
N ASN A 2 19.65 -25.47 9.54
CA ASN A 2 18.37 -25.91 9.01
C ASN A 2 18.00 -25.00 7.83
N PRO A 3 17.76 -25.54 6.64
CA PRO A 3 17.24 -24.73 5.53
C PRO A 3 15.82 -24.30 5.87
N VAL A 4 15.56 -22.99 5.81
CA VAL A 4 14.21 -22.44 5.85
C VAL A 4 13.51 -22.91 4.59
N GLN A 5 12.64 -23.91 4.72
CA GLN A 5 11.75 -24.30 3.63
C GLN A 5 10.81 -23.14 3.33
N GLN A 6 10.92 -22.58 2.12
CA GLN A 6 9.92 -21.70 1.57
C GLN A 6 8.63 -22.51 1.37
N ILE A 7 7.69 -22.33 2.30
CA ILE A 7 6.35 -22.89 2.14
C ILE A 7 5.63 -21.98 1.14
N GLN A 8 5.40 -22.47 -0.06
CA GLN A 8 4.46 -21.87 -1.01
C GLN A 8 3.06 -21.99 -0.40
N GLU A 9 2.55 -20.90 0.18
CA GLU A 9 1.16 -20.86 0.62
C GLU A 9 0.26 -20.93 -0.62
N THR A 10 -0.62 -21.90 -0.65
CA THR A 10 -1.70 -21.97 -1.65
C THR A 10 -2.63 -20.77 -1.43
N LYS A 11 -2.47 -19.74 -2.25
CA LYS A 11 -3.40 -18.60 -2.27
C LYS A 11 -4.73 -19.10 -2.78
N THR A 12 -5.72 -19.21 -1.92
CA THR A 12 -7.11 -19.37 -2.34
C THR A 12 -7.59 -18.06 -2.97
N ALA A 13 -8.56 -18.10 -3.89
CA ALA A 13 -9.15 -16.91 -4.52
C ALA A 13 -9.63 -15.87 -3.48
N ASP A 14 -9.97 -16.33 -2.27
CA ASP A 14 -10.56 -15.53 -1.20
C ASP A 14 -9.57 -14.98 -0.14
N GLY A 15 -8.27 -15.22 -0.28
CA GLY A 15 -7.25 -14.76 0.69
C GLY A 15 -6.64 -15.91 1.50
N ILE A 16 -5.97 -15.56 2.62
CA ILE A 16 -5.36 -16.54 3.51
C ILE A 16 -6.44 -17.11 4.43
N ALA A 17 -6.55 -18.43 4.46
CA ALA A 17 -7.32 -19.11 5.50
C ALA A 17 -6.55 -18.99 6.84
N CYS A 18 -7.06 -18.20 7.75
CA CYS A 18 -6.48 -18.02 9.07
C CYS A 18 -7.52 -18.18 10.17
N THR A 19 -7.02 -18.54 11.35
CA THR A 19 -7.79 -18.62 12.59
C THR A 19 -7.13 -17.72 13.63
N ASN A 20 -7.83 -17.39 14.72
CA ASN A 20 -7.32 -16.61 15.84
C ASN A 20 -6.67 -15.29 15.39
N MET A 21 -7.36 -14.53 14.51
CA MET A 21 -6.89 -13.22 14.11
C MET A 21 -7.15 -12.21 15.22
N GLU A 22 -6.09 -11.54 15.62
CA GLU A 22 -6.11 -10.43 16.59
C GLU A 22 -5.40 -9.22 15.99
N THR A 23 -5.82 -8.02 16.38
CA THR A 23 -5.20 -6.78 15.95
C THR A 23 -4.83 -5.92 17.14
N GLU A 24 -3.67 -5.30 17.07
CA GLU A 24 -3.20 -4.37 18.08
C GLU A 24 -2.47 -3.16 17.46
N MET A 25 -2.13 -2.19 18.29
CA MET A 25 -1.35 -1.04 17.83
C MET A 25 0.05 -1.49 17.42
N LEU A 26 0.53 -0.95 16.29
CA LEU A 26 1.87 -1.24 15.79
C LEU A 26 2.95 -0.98 16.83
N ASN A 27 3.66 -2.04 17.22
CA ASN A 27 4.74 -1.98 18.19
C ASN A 27 5.92 -2.91 17.88
N HIS A 28 5.74 -3.96 17.08
CA HIS A 28 6.74 -4.97 16.82
C HIS A 28 7.95 -4.43 16.05
N TYR A 29 9.15 -4.64 16.58
CA TYR A 29 10.40 -4.11 16.02
C TYR A 29 10.69 -4.56 14.57
N ALA A 30 10.33 -5.80 14.21
CA ALA A 30 10.52 -6.28 12.84
C ALA A 30 9.63 -5.53 11.83
N LEU A 31 8.40 -5.15 12.23
CA LEU A 31 7.51 -4.32 11.41
C LEU A 31 8.01 -2.88 11.32
N TYR A 32 8.55 -2.32 12.41
CA TYR A 32 9.24 -1.03 12.37
C TYR A 32 10.38 -1.05 11.34
N LYS A 33 11.27 -2.06 11.38
CA LYS A 33 12.35 -2.20 10.41
C LYS A 33 11.82 -2.27 8.98
N TYR A 34 10.80 -3.08 8.74
CA TYR A 34 10.19 -3.23 7.42
C TYR A 34 9.67 -1.90 6.89
N VAL A 35 8.91 -1.17 7.69
CA VAL A 35 8.33 0.14 7.34
C VAL A 35 9.43 1.15 7.01
N VAL A 36 10.48 1.22 7.84
CA VAL A 36 11.61 2.14 7.62
C VAL A 36 12.39 1.78 6.35
N GLN A 37 12.60 0.50 6.07
CA GLN A 37 13.24 0.04 4.81
C GLN A 37 12.44 0.44 3.58
N ARG A 38 11.10 0.55 3.70
CA ARG A 38 10.22 1.06 2.65
C ARG A 38 10.18 2.60 2.57
N GLY A 39 11.04 3.29 3.29
CA GLY A 39 11.05 4.75 3.31
C GLY A 39 9.87 5.39 4.04
N ILE A 40 8.97 4.61 4.61
CA ILE A 40 7.77 5.10 5.30
C ILE A 40 8.14 5.47 6.74
N THR A 41 7.62 6.59 7.25
CA THR A 41 7.82 6.96 8.65
C THR A 41 6.93 6.12 9.56
N TRP A 42 7.44 5.80 10.76
CA TRP A 42 6.69 5.01 11.72
C TRP A 42 5.36 5.65 12.13
N ASN A 43 5.33 6.99 12.21
CA ASN A 43 4.11 7.73 12.54
C ASN A 43 3.04 7.61 11.45
N VAL A 44 3.43 7.62 10.17
CA VAL A 44 2.50 7.39 9.05
C VAL A 44 1.96 5.95 9.12
N ALA A 45 2.84 4.96 9.31
CA ALA A 45 2.39 3.57 9.44
C ALA A 45 1.42 3.38 10.61
N LYS A 46 1.71 3.93 11.79
CA LYS A 46 0.83 3.85 12.97
C LYS A 46 -0.54 4.49 12.77
N ARG A 47 -0.66 5.48 11.88
CA ARG A 47 -1.92 6.17 11.62
C ARG A 47 -2.88 5.33 10.79
N TYR A 48 -2.36 4.55 9.85
CA TYR A 48 -3.16 3.86 8.85
C TYR A 48 -3.14 2.34 8.96
N CYS A 49 -2.20 1.79 9.71
CA CYS A 49 -2.00 0.35 9.84
C CYS A 49 -2.09 -0.10 11.28
N THR A 50 -2.36 -1.37 11.44
CA THR A 50 -2.35 -2.11 12.71
C THR A 50 -1.39 -3.28 12.63
N GLU A 51 -1.00 -3.82 13.77
CA GLU A 51 -0.32 -5.10 13.84
C GLU A 51 -1.37 -6.22 13.84
N VAL A 52 -1.24 -7.16 12.91
CA VAL A 52 -2.15 -8.30 12.79
C VAL A 52 -1.42 -9.57 13.17
N HIS A 53 -1.94 -10.27 14.16
CA HIS A 53 -1.53 -11.61 14.56
C HIS A 53 -2.54 -12.62 14.06
N TYR A 54 -2.09 -13.72 13.47
CA TYR A 54 -2.98 -14.75 12.95
C TYR A 54 -2.31 -16.13 12.95
N CYS A 55 -3.12 -17.17 13.00
CA CYS A 55 -2.66 -18.55 12.85
C CYS A 55 -3.04 -19.08 11.47
N SER A 56 -2.09 -19.62 10.74
CA SER A 56 -2.32 -20.31 9.47
C SER A 56 -1.55 -21.63 9.46
N HIS A 57 -2.20 -22.72 9.04
CA HIS A 57 -1.61 -24.06 9.03
C HIS A 57 -0.94 -24.44 10.37
N GLY A 58 -1.56 -24.06 11.50
CA GLY A 58 -1.08 -24.38 12.84
C GLY A 58 0.17 -23.59 13.28
N ARG A 59 0.54 -22.50 12.57
CA ARG A 59 1.66 -21.63 12.91
C ARG A 59 1.19 -20.20 13.13
N ASN A 60 1.78 -19.53 14.10
CA ASN A 60 1.48 -18.13 14.40
C ASN A 60 2.35 -17.21 13.55
N TYR A 61 1.72 -16.17 13.02
CA TYR A 61 2.34 -15.14 12.20
C TYR A 61 1.93 -13.75 12.68
N PHE A 62 2.72 -12.77 12.32
CA PHE A 62 2.36 -11.36 12.49
C PHE A 62 2.74 -10.55 11.23
N ALA A 63 2.00 -9.49 10.97
CA ALA A 63 2.20 -8.63 9.82
C ALA A 63 1.71 -7.21 10.07
N LEU A 64 2.19 -6.28 9.25
CA LEU A 64 1.58 -4.97 9.06
C LEU A 64 0.24 -5.17 8.35
N GLY A 65 -0.85 -4.78 8.97
CA GLY A 65 -2.20 -4.89 8.44
C GLY A 65 -2.78 -3.55 8.04
N PHE A 66 -3.31 -3.46 6.84
CA PHE A 66 -4.04 -2.32 6.32
C PHE A 66 -5.49 -2.72 6.09
N PRO A 67 -6.46 -2.10 6.80
CA PRO A 67 -7.85 -2.54 6.75
C PRO A 67 -8.49 -2.21 5.40
N ASN A 68 -9.38 -3.07 4.93
CA ASN A 68 -10.22 -2.81 3.79
C ASN A 68 -11.67 -2.52 4.20
N ARG A 69 -12.47 -2.08 3.24
CA ARG A 69 -13.87 -1.67 3.48
C ARG A 69 -14.77 -2.78 4.00
N SER A 70 -14.47 -4.03 3.69
CA SER A 70 -15.28 -5.19 4.08
C SER A 70 -14.82 -5.86 5.37
N GLY A 71 -13.87 -5.28 6.10
CA GLY A 71 -13.37 -5.81 7.37
C GLY A 71 -12.24 -6.82 7.24
N GLY A 72 -11.71 -7.05 6.04
CA GLY A 72 -10.48 -7.79 5.81
C GLY A 72 -9.24 -6.89 5.91
N TYR A 73 -8.07 -7.51 5.76
CA TYR A 73 -6.79 -6.80 5.85
C TYR A 73 -5.86 -7.17 4.70
N GLU A 74 -5.29 -6.18 4.05
CA GLU A 74 -4.06 -6.38 3.30
C GLU A 74 -2.91 -6.48 4.27
N ILE A 75 -2.11 -7.53 4.17
CA ILE A 75 -1.02 -7.79 5.12
C ILE A 75 0.34 -7.83 4.43
N ARG A 76 1.34 -7.26 5.11
CA ARG A 76 2.72 -7.24 4.64
C ARG A 76 3.72 -7.37 5.78
N ASN A 77 4.80 -8.07 5.52
CA ASN A 77 6.04 -8.00 6.27
C ASN A 77 7.24 -8.15 5.31
N ALA A 78 8.45 -8.32 5.82
CA ALA A 78 9.65 -8.43 4.99
C ALA A 78 9.65 -9.66 4.05
N TYR A 79 8.85 -10.68 4.34
CA TYR A 79 8.88 -11.99 3.68
C TYR A 79 7.59 -12.32 2.93
N PHE A 80 6.50 -11.60 3.21
CA PHE A 80 5.18 -11.99 2.77
C PHE A 80 4.30 -10.80 2.40
N LYS A 81 3.50 -11.00 1.33
CA LYS A 81 2.40 -10.14 0.89
C LYS A 81 1.15 -11.00 0.73
N GLY A 82 0.07 -10.64 1.40
CA GLY A 82 -1.19 -11.35 1.29
C GLY A 82 -2.39 -10.53 1.72
N CYS A 83 -3.53 -11.18 1.78
CA CYS A 83 -4.78 -10.61 2.25
C CYS A 83 -5.46 -11.60 3.20
N ILE A 84 -5.94 -11.12 4.33
CA ILE A 84 -6.89 -11.83 5.20
C ILE A 84 -8.28 -11.42 4.78
N SER A 85 -9.10 -12.41 4.42
CA SER A 85 -10.45 -12.22 3.89
C SER A 85 -11.38 -11.44 4.83
N PRO A 86 -12.37 -10.75 4.26
CA PRO A 86 -12.72 -10.66 2.84
C PRO A 86 -11.81 -9.70 2.06
N LYS A 87 -11.63 -9.94 0.75
CA LYS A 87 -10.90 -9.03 -0.15
C LYS A 87 -11.78 -7.89 -0.63
N ASP A 88 -11.31 -6.67 -0.42
CA ASP A 88 -11.98 -5.48 -0.94
C ASP A 88 -10.99 -4.32 -1.13
N ILE A 89 -11.49 -3.21 -1.66
CA ILE A 89 -10.76 -1.93 -1.67
C ILE A 89 -10.69 -1.34 -0.26
N SER A 90 -9.70 -0.48 -0.04
CA SER A 90 -9.65 0.37 1.15
C SER A 90 -10.01 1.80 0.78
N VAL A 91 -10.74 2.49 1.64
CA VAL A 91 -11.20 3.86 1.40
C VAL A 91 -10.81 4.72 2.59
N ILE A 92 -10.08 5.80 2.31
CA ILE A 92 -9.68 6.82 3.26
C ILE A 92 -10.39 8.11 2.87
N SER A 93 -11.23 8.65 3.76
CA SER A 93 -11.95 9.90 3.53
C SER A 93 -11.67 10.90 4.63
N GLN A 94 -11.32 12.11 4.23
CA GLN A 94 -11.05 13.26 5.08
C GLN A 94 -11.88 14.48 4.64
N GLY A 95 -12.81 14.26 3.70
CA GLY A 95 -13.71 15.30 3.18
C GLY A 95 -13.04 16.22 2.16
N LYS A 96 -12.06 15.72 1.39
CA LYS A 96 -11.44 16.46 0.30
C LYS A 96 -12.29 16.41 -0.97
N GLU A 97 -12.07 17.35 -1.88
CA GLU A 97 -12.72 17.37 -3.20
C GLU A 97 -12.02 16.50 -4.24
N VAL A 98 -10.80 16.07 -3.94
CA VAL A 98 -9.93 15.29 -4.82
C VAL A 98 -9.64 13.95 -4.17
N CYS A 99 -9.69 12.88 -4.95
CA CYS A 99 -9.34 11.54 -4.52
C CYS A 99 -8.11 11.01 -5.26
N HIS A 100 -7.24 10.32 -4.52
CA HIS A 100 -6.07 9.64 -5.06
C HIS A 100 -6.28 8.13 -5.08
N VAL A 101 -5.95 7.48 -6.19
CA VAL A 101 -6.12 6.04 -6.36
C VAL A 101 -4.74 5.36 -6.40
N PHE A 102 -4.56 4.34 -5.57
CA PHE A 102 -3.32 3.57 -5.47
C PHE A 102 -3.58 2.09 -5.73
N GLU A 103 -2.59 1.37 -6.28
CA GLU A 103 -2.71 -0.07 -6.43
C GLU A 103 -2.56 -0.80 -5.10
N GLY A 104 -1.57 -0.42 -4.28
CA GLY A 104 -1.27 -1.02 -3.00
C GLY A 104 -1.14 0.01 -1.86
N PHE A 105 -1.35 -0.44 -0.63
CA PHE A 105 -1.29 0.47 0.52
C PHE A 105 0.11 1.00 0.83
N ILE A 106 1.16 0.31 0.38
CA ILE A 106 2.54 0.81 0.55
C ILE A 106 2.75 2.07 -0.28
N ASP A 107 2.16 2.16 -1.49
CA ASP A 107 2.23 3.33 -2.35
C ASP A 107 1.39 4.48 -1.77
N PHE A 108 0.21 4.18 -1.23
CA PHE A 108 -0.57 5.16 -0.46
C PHE A 108 0.22 5.73 0.73
N LEU A 109 0.88 4.88 1.54
CA LEU A 109 1.72 5.36 2.65
C LEU A 109 2.93 6.17 2.16
N SER A 110 3.48 5.81 0.99
CA SER A 110 4.57 6.56 0.35
C SER A 110 4.11 7.95 -0.09
N TYR A 111 2.91 8.05 -0.66
CA TYR A 111 2.28 9.32 -0.99
C TYR A 111 2.10 10.20 0.23
N VAL A 112 1.59 9.65 1.33
CA VAL A 112 1.42 10.40 2.59
C VAL A 112 2.76 10.91 3.13
N VAL A 113 3.85 10.17 2.97
CA VAL A 113 5.19 10.63 3.35
C VAL A 113 5.67 11.79 2.48
N LEU A 114 5.35 11.78 1.18
CA LEU A 114 5.80 12.78 0.20
C LEU A 114 4.95 14.06 0.23
N HIS A 115 3.63 13.91 0.34
CA HIS A 115 2.65 14.97 0.07
C HIS A 115 1.70 15.27 1.24
N GLY A 116 1.66 14.40 2.25
CA GLY A 116 0.70 14.52 3.36
C GLY A 116 -0.60 13.77 3.14
N ASP A 117 -1.54 13.97 4.05
CA ASP A 117 -2.81 13.23 4.10
C ASP A 117 -3.76 13.63 2.96
N CYS A 118 -4.43 12.65 2.37
CA CYS A 118 -5.37 12.81 1.25
C CYS A 118 -6.58 11.88 1.39
N ASP A 119 -7.65 12.18 0.65
CA ASP A 119 -8.69 11.19 0.38
C ASP A 119 -8.15 10.19 -0.63
N ALA A 120 -8.32 8.91 -0.35
CA ALA A 120 -7.74 7.86 -1.16
C ALA A 120 -8.64 6.62 -1.30
N VAL A 121 -8.51 5.97 -2.45
CA VAL A 121 -8.94 4.61 -2.68
C VAL A 121 -7.70 3.76 -2.97
N VAL A 122 -7.49 2.72 -2.18
CA VAL A 122 -6.47 1.70 -2.45
C VAL A 122 -7.17 0.48 -3.03
N LEU A 123 -6.84 0.13 -4.27
CA LEU A 123 -7.48 -0.97 -4.99
C LEU A 123 -7.20 -2.33 -4.35
N ASN A 124 -6.01 -2.49 -3.72
CA ASN A 124 -5.47 -3.74 -3.19
C ASN A 124 -5.25 -4.83 -4.28
N SER A 125 -5.88 -4.66 -5.44
CA SER A 125 -5.66 -5.38 -6.69
C SER A 125 -6.39 -4.65 -7.81
N VAL A 126 -5.82 -4.58 -9.00
CA VAL A 126 -6.43 -3.93 -10.18
C VAL A 126 -7.79 -4.54 -10.58
N ILE A 127 -8.06 -5.80 -10.22
CA ILE A 127 -9.36 -6.46 -10.45
C ILE A 127 -10.51 -5.76 -9.69
N ASN A 128 -10.21 -4.97 -8.66
CA ASN A 128 -11.18 -4.26 -7.86
C ASN A 128 -11.57 -2.89 -8.44
N VAL A 129 -11.06 -2.47 -9.61
CA VAL A 129 -11.45 -1.22 -10.26
C VAL A 129 -12.98 -1.02 -10.32
N PRO A 130 -13.80 -2.00 -10.70
CA PRO A 130 -15.25 -1.79 -10.73
C PRO A 130 -15.87 -1.42 -9.39
N LYS A 131 -15.27 -1.84 -8.28
CA LYS A 131 -15.81 -1.59 -6.92
C LYS A 131 -15.62 -0.14 -6.46
N CYS A 132 -14.73 0.62 -7.09
CA CYS A 132 -14.43 1.99 -6.66
C CYS A 132 -15.14 3.08 -7.48
N ILE A 133 -15.71 2.77 -8.64
CA ILE A 133 -16.28 3.77 -9.57
C ILE A 133 -17.30 4.69 -8.89
N GLU A 134 -18.32 4.12 -8.23
CA GLU A 134 -19.35 4.89 -7.55
C GLU A 134 -18.81 5.78 -6.41
N ILE A 135 -17.70 5.37 -5.80
CA ILE A 135 -17.04 6.15 -4.75
C ILE A 135 -16.30 7.32 -5.39
N LEU A 136 -15.56 7.04 -6.46
CA LEU A 136 -14.74 8.02 -7.16
C LEU A 136 -15.60 9.09 -7.85
N ASP A 137 -16.78 8.75 -8.34
CA ASP A 137 -17.73 9.69 -8.96
C ASP A 137 -18.28 10.77 -8.01
N LYS A 138 -17.96 10.69 -6.71
CA LYS A 138 -18.31 11.72 -5.72
C LYS A 138 -17.26 12.83 -5.61
N TYR A 139 -16.10 12.66 -6.23
CA TYR A 139 -15.00 13.62 -6.20
C TYR A 139 -14.98 14.47 -7.49
N ASN A 140 -14.46 15.68 -7.40
CA ASN A 140 -14.33 16.57 -8.56
C ASN A 140 -13.20 16.10 -9.49
N CYS A 141 -12.13 15.55 -8.93
CA CYS A 141 -10.98 15.07 -9.67
C CYS A 141 -10.37 13.82 -9.03
N ILE A 142 -9.84 12.95 -9.86
CA ILE A 142 -9.21 11.69 -9.48
C ILE A 142 -7.77 11.67 -10.01
N TYR A 143 -6.79 11.43 -9.15
CA TYR A 143 -5.40 11.20 -9.53
C TYR A 143 -5.05 9.72 -9.36
N CYS A 144 -4.63 9.07 -10.44
CA CYS A 144 -4.26 7.66 -10.45
C CYS A 144 -2.74 7.51 -10.26
N HIS A 145 -2.34 6.92 -9.14
CA HIS A 145 -0.96 6.56 -8.80
C HIS A 145 -0.82 5.04 -8.82
N LEU A 146 -0.97 4.45 -10.01
CA LEU A 146 -0.88 3.00 -10.19
C LEU A 146 0.53 2.60 -10.67
N ASP A 147 0.86 1.31 -10.56
CA ASP A 147 2.18 0.78 -10.95
C ASP A 147 2.48 1.07 -12.44
N ASN A 148 3.72 1.38 -12.77
CA ASN A 148 4.22 1.64 -14.13
C ASN A 148 4.39 0.35 -14.96
N ASP A 149 3.49 -0.62 -14.76
CA ASP A 149 3.42 -1.85 -15.56
C ASP A 149 2.15 -1.89 -16.43
N GLU A 150 1.96 -2.97 -17.17
CA GLU A 150 0.82 -3.12 -18.08
C GLU A 150 -0.52 -3.16 -17.30
N ALA A 151 -0.54 -3.81 -16.14
CA ALA A 151 -1.75 -3.94 -15.33
C ALA A 151 -2.19 -2.60 -14.74
N GLY A 152 -1.25 -1.80 -14.22
CA GLY A 152 -1.52 -0.46 -13.69
C GLY A 152 -1.97 0.51 -14.79
N ARG A 153 -1.32 0.50 -15.96
CA ARG A 153 -1.75 1.30 -17.12
C ARG A 153 -3.16 0.96 -17.59
N ASN A 154 -3.47 -0.34 -17.69
CA ASN A 154 -4.81 -0.79 -18.08
C ASN A 154 -5.86 -0.41 -17.03
N ALA A 155 -5.55 -0.49 -15.75
CA ALA A 155 -6.44 -0.05 -14.68
C ALA A 155 -6.69 1.48 -14.74
N THR A 156 -5.66 2.29 -15.02
CA THR A 156 -5.81 3.73 -15.23
C THR A 156 -6.74 4.04 -16.43
N LEU A 157 -6.60 3.32 -17.53
CA LEU A 157 -7.48 3.46 -18.68
C LEU A 157 -8.93 3.08 -18.35
N GLN A 158 -9.13 2.00 -17.57
CA GLN A 158 -10.47 1.62 -17.11
C GLN A 158 -11.10 2.70 -16.22
N LEU A 159 -10.35 3.30 -15.30
CA LEU A 159 -10.82 4.40 -14.48
C LEU A 159 -11.21 5.61 -15.33
N LYS A 160 -10.36 6.01 -16.28
CA LYS A 160 -10.65 7.10 -17.23
C LYS A 160 -11.90 6.87 -18.07
N ALA A 161 -12.17 5.62 -18.44
CA ALA A 161 -13.32 5.26 -19.28
C ALA A 161 -14.64 5.16 -18.50
N ASN A 162 -14.60 4.83 -17.20
CA ASN A 162 -15.80 4.48 -16.43
C ASN A 162 -16.16 5.52 -15.36
N CYS A 163 -15.22 6.33 -14.88
CA CYS A 163 -15.52 7.44 -13.95
C CYS A 163 -16.05 8.65 -14.72
N ARG A 164 -17.06 9.33 -14.16
CA ARG A 164 -17.59 10.59 -14.68
C ARG A 164 -16.69 11.77 -14.34
N SER A 165 -15.99 11.67 -13.21
CA SER A 165 -15.07 12.69 -12.72
C SER A 165 -13.81 12.75 -13.57
N GLN A 166 -13.20 13.93 -13.64
CA GLN A 166 -11.92 14.09 -14.34
C GLN A 166 -10.88 13.15 -13.73
N THR A 167 -10.34 12.24 -14.55
CA THR A 167 -9.35 11.24 -14.12
C THR A 167 -8.01 11.53 -14.79
N ILE A 168 -7.00 11.78 -13.97
CA ILE A 168 -5.64 12.16 -14.36
C ILE A 168 -4.70 11.01 -14.01
N ASP A 169 -3.84 10.62 -14.94
CA ASP A 169 -2.72 9.74 -14.68
C ASP A 169 -1.61 10.55 -14.01
N ALA A 170 -1.23 10.16 -12.81
CA ALA A 170 -0.19 10.82 -12.03
C ALA A 170 1.10 9.99 -11.93
N SER A 171 1.21 8.91 -12.70
CA SER A 171 2.38 8.03 -12.72
C SER A 171 3.64 8.70 -13.28
N ASP A 172 3.51 9.82 -14.00
CA ASP A 172 4.63 10.62 -14.47
C ASP A 172 5.50 11.16 -13.31
N GLU A 173 4.95 11.34 -12.11
CA GLU A 173 5.71 11.76 -10.93
C GLU A 173 6.86 10.79 -10.61
N TYR A 174 6.67 9.52 -10.86
CA TYR A 174 7.66 8.46 -10.64
C TYR A 174 8.02 7.73 -11.94
N ALA A 175 8.04 8.48 -13.05
CA ALA A 175 8.50 7.96 -14.33
C ALA A 175 9.92 7.40 -14.21
N GLY A 176 10.14 6.16 -14.64
CA GLY A 176 11.41 5.46 -14.50
C GLY A 176 11.52 4.57 -13.26
N ASP A 177 10.57 4.65 -12.33
CA ASP A 177 10.40 3.75 -11.20
C ASP A 177 9.19 2.85 -11.45
N LYS A 178 9.17 1.67 -10.83
CA LYS A 178 8.06 0.74 -10.97
C LYS A 178 6.78 1.28 -10.32
N ASP A 179 6.94 1.84 -9.12
CA ASP A 179 5.86 2.31 -8.27
C ASP A 179 6.31 3.51 -7.42
N LEU A 180 5.37 4.14 -6.75
CA LEU A 180 5.63 5.32 -5.92
C LEU A 180 6.52 5.00 -4.71
N ASN A 181 6.49 3.77 -4.20
CA ASN A 181 7.36 3.38 -3.09
C ASN A 181 8.83 3.26 -3.54
N GLU A 182 9.11 2.73 -4.72
CA GLU A 182 10.46 2.70 -5.27
C GLU A 182 11.03 4.11 -5.41
N TYR A 183 10.23 5.03 -5.97
CA TYR A 183 10.58 6.44 -6.08
C TYR A 183 10.91 7.08 -4.73
N LEU A 184 10.05 6.89 -3.71
CA LEU A 184 10.31 7.38 -2.36
C LEU A 184 11.63 6.86 -1.79
N CYS A 185 11.91 5.57 -1.95
CA CYS A 185 13.12 4.94 -1.44
C CYS A 185 14.37 5.54 -2.10
N LYS A 186 14.38 5.75 -3.43
CA LYS A 186 15.50 6.36 -4.16
C LYS A 186 15.77 7.80 -3.69
N ARG A 187 14.74 8.64 -3.59
CA ARG A 187 14.89 10.03 -3.10
C ARG A 187 15.50 10.12 -1.71
N LYS A 188 15.16 9.19 -0.80
CA LYS A 188 15.74 9.18 0.55
C LYS A 188 17.23 8.86 0.54
N VAL A 189 17.66 7.92 -0.31
CA VAL A 189 19.09 7.58 -0.47
C VAL A 189 19.88 8.79 -1.00
N GLU A 190 19.37 9.49 -2.00
CA GLU A 190 20.00 10.69 -2.57
C GLU A 190 20.13 11.80 -1.53
N THR A 191 19.10 12.04 -0.72
CA THR A 191 19.12 13.06 0.34
C THR A 191 20.17 12.74 1.42
N VAL A 192 20.34 11.48 1.79
CA VAL A 192 21.35 11.05 2.77
C VAL A 192 22.75 11.23 2.20
N ASN A 193 23.01 10.81 0.96
CA ASN A 193 24.29 10.93 0.28
C ASN A 193 24.72 12.40 0.12
N THR A 194 23.78 13.27 -0.25
CA THR A 194 24.02 14.70 -0.37
C THR A 194 24.45 15.32 0.96
N ARG A 195 23.76 14.99 2.06
CA ARG A 195 24.12 15.48 3.40
C ARG A 195 25.49 15.01 3.86
N GLN A 196 25.86 13.77 3.61
CA GLN A 196 27.19 13.24 3.95
C GLN A 196 28.29 13.95 3.16
N HIS A 197 28.07 14.27 1.88
CA HIS A 197 29.04 14.97 1.04
C HIS A 197 29.30 16.42 1.50
N TYR A 198 28.28 17.10 2.01
CA TYR A 198 28.43 18.46 2.61
C TYR A 198 29.06 18.43 4.01
N SER A 199 28.85 17.37 4.79
CA SER A 199 29.42 17.21 6.13
C SER A 199 30.91 16.86 6.09
N SER A 200 31.41 16.21 5.04
CA SER A 200 32.84 15.83 4.86
C SER A 200 33.72 16.95 4.30
N LYS A 201 33.14 18.10 3.92
CA LYS A 201 33.84 19.27 3.40
C LYS A 201 34.01 20.41 4.41
N ARG A 202 33.61 20.19 5.65
CA ARG A 202 33.87 21.09 6.79
C ARG A 202 34.91 20.47 7.72
#